data_08e644da4473ad5114cecc8d241fc749
#
_entry.id   08e644da4473ad5114cecc8d241fc749
#
_cell.length_a   1.000
_cell.length_b   1.000
_cell.length_c   1.000
_cell.angle_alpha   90.00
_cell.angle_beta   90.00
_cell.angle_gamma   90.00
#
_symmetry.space_group_name_H-M   'P 1'
#
loop_
_entity.id
_entity.type
_entity.pdbx_description
1 polymer ?
#
loop_
_entity_poly.entity_id
_entity_poly.type
_entity_poly.pdbx_seq_one_letter_code
_entity_poly.pdbx_strand_id
1 'polypeptide(L)'
;GTSNMDAWCKYRIPATGTMDHFAVQASERAGISKGATETEFFRAFFRTFPGAASFLVDTYNWEEGIKHAVAASEGKLTGIRLDSNVSIPTLEKARALLRELGAPDAKIVVSDGLDEGDVTTLAPYADAFGIGERITCSPDAPVGIGAVAKLTVNGYGVSTMKIAGTSGKATLPGALIATRYPDHDRLSLDGESIPDGGRPLLEEVWRGDRPTALADRSVHDAREFRACALAELPDLVRRTFPLEASVGSLRPLVASDGLVAAVRAHLGASS
;
A
#
# COMPACT_ATOMS: atom_id res chain seq x y z
N GLY A 1 9.20 20.33 -1.22
CA GLY A 1 10.06 19.46 -0.41
C GLY A 1 10.23 18.09 -1.02
N THR A 2 10.98 17.25 -0.38
CA THR A 2 11.27 15.89 -0.83
C THR A 2 11.16 14.90 0.32
N SER A 3 10.65 13.69 0.06
CA SER A 3 10.73 12.57 0.98
C SER A 3 12.08 11.82 0.92
N ASN A 4 12.94 12.17 -0.04
CA ASN A 4 14.24 11.55 -0.21
C ASN A 4 15.28 12.26 0.67
N MET A 5 15.75 11.58 1.73
CA MET A 5 16.71 12.12 2.68
C MET A 5 18.10 12.37 2.04
N ASP A 6 18.49 11.59 1.05
CA ASP A 6 19.75 11.82 0.32
C ASP A 6 19.71 13.14 -0.48
N ALA A 7 18.57 13.44 -1.10
CA ALA A 7 18.35 14.73 -1.77
C ALA A 7 18.40 15.91 -0.77
N TRP A 8 17.85 15.74 0.44
CA TRP A 8 18.01 16.75 1.49
C TRP A 8 19.46 16.92 1.90
N CYS A 9 20.18 15.85 2.13
CA CYS A 9 21.58 15.89 2.54
C CYS A 9 22.47 16.54 1.48
N LYS A 10 22.32 16.18 0.20
CA LYS A 10 23.17 16.63 -0.91
C LYS A 10 22.79 18.00 -1.43
N TYR A 11 21.50 18.25 -1.62
CA TYR A 11 21.00 19.43 -2.36
C TYR A 11 20.25 20.42 -1.46
N ARG A 12 20.12 20.13 -0.18
CA ARG A 12 19.41 20.97 0.79
C ARG A 12 17.95 21.24 0.42
N ILE A 13 17.33 20.33 -0.34
CA ILE A 13 15.90 20.40 -0.61
C ILE A 13 15.18 20.05 0.70
N PRO A 14 14.27 20.90 1.24
CA PRO A 14 13.62 20.66 2.50
C PRO A 14 12.96 19.25 2.55
N ALA A 15 13.33 18.48 3.56
CA ALA A 15 12.67 17.19 3.80
C ALA A 15 11.24 17.42 4.25
N THR A 16 10.32 16.67 3.67
CA THR A 16 8.90 16.70 4.02
C THR A 16 8.32 15.29 3.91
N GLY A 17 7.31 15.03 4.69
CA GLY A 17 6.62 13.74 4.70
C GLY A 17 5.65 13.71 5.86
N THR A 18 4.87 12.63 5.93
CA THR A 18 3.96 12.37 7.03
C THR A 18 4.26 10.99 7.61
N MET A 19 3.40 10.05 7.38
CA MET A 19 3.50 8.65 7.78
C MET A 19 3.06 7.77 6.61
N ASP A 20 3.23 6.48 6.74
CA ASP A 20 2.73 5.50 5.77
C ASP A 20 1.66 4.59 6.40
N HIS A 21 0.95 3.86 5.56
CA HIS A 21 -0.05 2.88 6.00
C HIS A 21 0.56 1.78 6.88
N PHE A 22 1.82 1.42 6.60
CA PHE A 22 2.56 0.45 7.38
C PHE A 22 2.62 0.86 8.86
N ALA A 23 2.90 2.13 9.17
CA ALA A 23 3.00 2.63 10.54
C ALA A 23 1.65 2.53 11.27
N VAL A 24 0.55 2.89 10.60
CA VAL A 24 -0.80 2.74 11.16
C VAL A 24 -1.12 1.28 11.43
N GLN A 25 -0.90 0.39 10.45
CA GLN A 25 -1.17 -1.05 10.58
C GLN A 25 -0.30 -1.72 11.65
N ALA A 26 0.94 -1.28 11.84
CA ALA A 26 1.83 -1.79 12.87
C ALA A 26 1.28 -1.58 14.30
N SER A 27 0.37 -0.63 14.49
CA SER A 27 -0.27 -0.35 15.76
C SER A 27 -1.42 -1.29 16.10
N GLU A 28 -1.93 -2.08 15.16
CA GLU A 28 -3.07 -2.99 15.38
C GLU A 28 -2.81 -3.98 16.54
N ARG A 29 -3.84 -4.29 17.31
CA ARG A 29 -3.81 -5.23 18.43
C ARG A 29 -4.99 -6.21 18.34
N ALA A 30 -4.76 -7.46 18.70
CA ALA A 30 -5.82 -8.45 18.79
C ALA A 30 -6.91 -8.01 19.79
N GLY A 31 -8.15 -8.11 19.39
CA GLY A 31 -9.31 -7.76 20.23
C GLY A 31 -9.57 -6.25 20.38
N ILE A 32 -8.78 -5.39 19.74
CA ILE A 32 -9.01 -3.93 19.72
C ILE A 32 -9.45 -3.52 18.32
N SER A 33 -10.46 -2.65 18.23
CA SER A 33 -10.93 -2.18 16.92
C SER A 33 -9.86 -1.36 16.19
N LYS A 34 -9.86 -1.44 14.86
CA LYS A 34 -8.92 -0.68 14.01
C LYS A 34 -9.00 0.82 14.26
N GLY A 35 -10.20 1.36 14.43
CA GLY A 35 -10.39 2.79 14.74
C GLY A 35 -9.79 3.21 16.08
N ALA A 36 -9.88 2.36 17.11
CA ALA A 36 -9.25 2.64 18.39
C ALA A 36 -7.72 2.64 18.28
N THR A 37 -7.13 1.64 17.62
CA THR A 37 -5.67 1.56 17.43
C THR A 37 -5.14 2.69 16.53
N GLU A 38 -5.87 3.06 15.48
CA GLU A 38 -5.54 4.22 14.64
C GLU A 38 -5.55 5.53 15.43
N THR A 39 -6.57 5.74 16.26
CA THR A 39 -6.67 6.93 17.12
C THR A 39 -5.50 6.99 18.11
N GLU A 40 -5.14 5.86 18.73
CA GLU A 40 -4.00 5.78 19.65
C GLU A 40 -2.68 6.05 18.93
N PHE A 41 -2.52 5.52 17.73
CA PHE A 41 -1.34 5.78 16.90
C PHE A 41 -1.23 7.27 16.56
N PHE A 42 -2.28 7.91 16.09
CA PHE A 42 -2.28 9.35 15.79
C PHE A 42 -1.97 10.19 17.04
N ARG A 43 -2.51 9.82 18.19
CA ARG A 43 -2.23 10.50 19.45
C ARG A 43 -0.76 10.35 19.88
N ALA A 44 -0.19 9.15 19.74
CA ALA A 44 1.23 8.90 20.03
C ALA A 44 2.13 9.69 19.07
N PHE A 45 1.79 9.72 17.78
CA PHE A 45 2.51 10.49 16.76
C PHE A 45 2.45 12.00 17.07
N PHE A 46 1.26 12.53 17.39
CA PHE A 46 1.07 13.93 17.76
C PHE A 46 1.91 14.35 18.97
N ARG A 47 1.94 13.52 20.00
CA ARG A 47 2.76 13.78 21.19
C ARG A 47 4.26 13.80 20.90
N THR A 48 4.70 12.93 20.00
CA THR A 48 6.12 12.84 19.61
C THR A 48 6.51 13.97 18.67
N PHE A 49 5.62 14.36 17.74
CA PHE A 49 5.86 15.34 16.69
C PHE A 49 4.74 16.39 16.62
N PRO A 50 4.56 17.24 17.63
CA PRO A 50 3.40 18.14 17.70
C PRO A 50 3.35 19.17 16.55
N GLY A 51 4.49 19.49 15.93
CA GLY A 51 4.57 20.39 14.78
C GLY A 51 4.23 19.72 13.44
N ALA A 52 4.05 18.40 13.43
CA ALA A 52 3.80 17.60 12.22
C ALA A 52 2.45 16.85 12.28
N ALA A 53 1.42 17.49 12.86
CA ALA A 53 0.08 16.89 13.01
C ALA A 53 -0.68 16.79 11.68
N SER A 54 -0.06 16.18 10.68
CA SER A 54 -0.67 15.82 9.39
C SER A 54 -0.75 14.30 9.29
N PHE A 55 -1.96 13.74 9.26
CA PHE A 55 -2.20 12.32 9.38
C PHE A 55 -2.68 11.69 8.08
N LEU A 56 -2.21 10.48 7.77
CA LEU A 56 -2.68 9.63 6.68
C LEU A 56 -3.96 8.93 7.14
N VAL A 57 -5.11 9.37 6.64
CA VAL A 57 -6.42 9.01 7.19
C VAL A 57 -7.14 7.89 6.43
N ASP A 58 -6.59 7.43 5.30
CA ASP A 58 -7.24 6.46 4.41
C ASP A 58 -6.66 5.04 4.51
N THR A 59 -6.11 4.68 5.68
CA THR A 59 -5.63 3.30 5.91
C THR A 59 -6.78 2.31 5.94
N TYR A 60 -7.91 2.68 6.53
CA TYR A 60 -9.13 1.86 6.62
C TYR A 60 -10.33 2.56 5.97
N ASN A 61 -10.97 3.47 6.69
CA ASN A 61 -12.05 4.31 6.20
C ASN A 61 -11.67 5.78 6.38
N TRP A 62 -11.56 6.53 5.29
CA TRP A 62 -11.03 7.88 5.34
C TRP A 62 -11.93 8.88 6.10
N GLU A 63 -13.26 8.69 6.12
CA GLU A 63 -14.17 9.55 6.87
C GLU A 63 -13.99 9.35 8.38
N GLU A 64 -13.92 8.10 8.82
CA GLU A 64 -13.62 7.77 10.21
C GLU A 64 -12.17 8.18 10.56
N GLY A 65 -11.21 7.97 9.66
CA GLY A 65 -9.82 8.40 9.83
C GLY A 65 -9.70 9.91 10.07
N ILE A 66 -10.49 10.75 9.39
CA ILE A 66 -10.55 12.20 9.68
C ILE A 66 -11.06 12.45 11.10
N LYS A 67 -12.10 11.77 11.54
CA LYS A 67 -12.62 11.90 12.92
C LYS A 67 -11.58 11.49 13.96
N HIS A 68 -10.87 10.38 13.71
CA HIS A 68 -9.77 9.91 14.56
C HIS A 68 -8.62 10.93 14.62
N ALA A 69 -8.26 11.52 13.47
CA ALA A 69 -7.20 12.53 13.37
C ALA A 69 -7.54 13.80 14.18
N VAL A 70 -8.76 14.31 14.04
CA VAL A 70 -9.23 15.47 14.81
C VAL A 70 -9.25 15.17 16.30
N ALA A 71 -9.80 14.01 16.72
CA ALA A 71 -9.85 13.60 18.11
C ALA A 71 -8.46 13.41 18.74
N ALA A 72 -7.49 12.94 17.94
CA ALA A 72 -6.12 12.66 18.41
C ALA A 72 -5.25 13.93 18.54
N SER A 73 -5.57 14.98 17.78
CA SER A 73 -4.74 16.21 17.67
C SER A 73 -5.09 17.30 18.68
N GLU A 74 -6.09 17.06 19.54
CA GLU A 74 -6.47 18.01 20.60
C GLU A 74 -6.75 19.42 20.06
N GLY A 75 -7.41 19.51 18.88
CA GLY A 75 -7.73 20.78 18.20
C GLY A 75 -6.55 21.43 17.46
N LYS A 76 -5.42 20.75 17.32
CA LYS A 76 -4.19 21.25 16.66
C LYS A 76 -3.87 20.51 15.38
N LEU A 77 -4.87 19.94 14.72
CA LEU A 77 -4.69 19.25 13.44
C LEU A 77 -4.12 20.22 12.40
N THR A 78 -2.96 19.92 11.83
CA THR A 78 -2.35 20.73 10.77
C THR A 78 -2.76 20.29 9.39
N GLY A 79 -3.10 19.00 9.22
CA GLY A 79 -3.54 18.48 7.93
C GLY A 79 -3.93 17.01 7.96
N ILE A 80 -4.51 16.60 6.84
CA ILE A 80 -4.78 15.20 6.52
C ILE A 80 -4.13 14.86 5.18
N ARG A 81 -3.80 13.59 4.98
CA ARG A 81 -3.33 13.06 3.71
C ARG A 81 -4.27 11.97 3.21
N LEU A 82 -4.64 12.08 1.94
CA LEU A 82 -5.40 11.09 1.18
C LEU A 82 -4.51 10.50 0.09
N ASP A 83 -4.36 9.18 0.08
CA ASP A 83 -3.47 8.42 -0.81
C ASP A 83 -4.22 7.41 -1.70
N SER A 84 -5.54 7.41 -1.64
CA SER A 84 -6.41 6.53 -2.44
C SER A 84 -7.79 7.12 -2.66
N ASN A 85 -8.43 6.76 -3.80
CA ASN A 85 -9.76 7.22 -4.16
C ASN A 85 -9.92 8.74 -4.21
N VAL A 86 -8.88 9.44 -4.63
CA VAL A 86 -8.92 10.89 -4.70
C VAL A 86 -9.76 11.33 -5.89
N SER A 87 -10.78 12.11 -5.60
CA SER A 87 -11.67 12.73 -6.58
C SER A 87 -12.17 14.06 -6.03
N ILE A 88 -12.65 14.95 -6.90
CA ILE A 88 -13.23 16.24 -6.48
C ILE A 88 -14.31 16.03 -5.41
N PRO A 89 -15.31 15.14 -5.60
CA PRO A 89 -16.33 14.91 -4.56
C PRO A 89 -15.74 14.44 -3.22
N THR A 90 -14.70 13.61 -3.26
CA THR A 90 -14.01 13.14 -2.03
C THR A 90 -13.36 14.31 -1.30
N LEU A 91 -12.66 15.20 -2.02
CA LEU A 91 -11.98 16.36 -1.44
C LEU A 91 -12.97 17.39 -0.87
N GLU A 92 -14.07 17.66 -1.59
CA GLU A 92 -15.15 18.53 -1.11
C GLU A 92 -15.77 17.99 0.19
N LYS A 93 -16.06 16.68 0.23
CA LYS A 93 -16.61 16.02 1.42
C LYS A 93 -15.60 16.03 2.58
N ALA A 94 -14.33 15.78 2.32
CA ALA A 94 -13.27 15.86 3.34
C ALA A 94 -13.16 17.27 3.92
N ARG A 95 -13.20 18.29 3.08
CA ARG A 95 -13.19 19.69 3.51
C ARG A 95 -14.42 20.06 4.34
N ALA A 96 -15.61 19.57 3.94
CA ALA A 96 -16.84 19.78 4.70
C ALA A 96 -16.76 19.11 6.09
N LEU A 97 -16.30 17.88 6.15
CA LEU A 97 -16.13 17.12 7.38
C LEU A 97 -15.11 17.77 8.33
N LEU A 98 -13.98 18.27 7.82
CA LEU A 98 -13.03 19.03 8.62
C LEU A 98 -13.63 20.27 9.26
N ARG A 99 -14.48 21.02 8.51
CA ARG A 99 -15.20 22.18 9.06
C ARG A 99 -16.19 21.78 10.15
N GLU A 100 -16.97 20.73 9.90
CA GLU A 100 -17.95 20.19 10.86
C GLU A 100 -17.28 19.78 12.18
N LEU A 101 -16.10 19.16 12.09
CA LEU A 101 -15.34 18.70 13.24
C LEU A 101 -14.49 19.79 13.92
N GLY A 102 -14.58 21.06 13.50
CA GLY A 102 -13.88 22.17 14.11
C GLY A 102 -12.41 22.32 13.72
N ALA A 103 -11.99 21.73 12.58
CA ALA A 103 -10.64 21.86 12.03
C ALA A 103 -10.63 22.49 10.61
N PRO A 104 -11.24 23.70 10.42
CA PRO A 104 -11.42 24.29 9.09
C PRO A 104 -10.09 24.65 8.40
N ASP A 105 -9.06 24.93 9.17
CA ASP A 105 -7.74 25.36 8.68
C ASP A 105 -6.80 24.18 8.36
N ALA A 106 -7.21 22.95 8.68
CA ALA A 106 -6.41 21.76 8.39
C ALA A 106 -6.22 21.61 6.87
N LYS A 107 -4.96 21.38 6.48
CA LYS A 107 -4.58 21.21 5.06
C LYS A 107 -4.99 19.83 4.54
N ILE A 108 -5.39 19.77 3.28
CA ILE A 108 -5.61 18.52 2.57
C ILE A 108 -4.43 18.27 1.64
N VAL A 109 -3.69 17.19 1.90
CA VAL A 109 -2.57 16.72 1.08
C VAL A 109 -3.03 15.51 0.29
N VAL A 110 -2.75 15.49 -1.00
CA VAL A 110 -3.10 14.40 -1.91
C VAL A 110 -1.85 13.73 -2.47
N SER A 111 -1.81 12.40 -2.52
CA SER A 111 -0.64 11.63 -2.99
C SER A 111 -1.01 10.32 -3.70
N ASP A 112 -2.02 10.34 -4.55
CA ASP A 112 -2.56 9.17 -5.25
C ASP A 112 -2.01 9.01 -6.68
N GLY A 113 -0.69 8.85 -6.83
CA GLY A 113 -0.05 8.59 -8.14
C GLY A 113 -0.27 9.68 -9.18
N LEU A 114 -0.25 10.93 -8.74
CA LEU A 114 -0.63 12.11 -9.52
C LEU A 114 0.44 12.49 -10.56
N ASP A 115 -0.04 13.07 -11.65
CA ASP A 115 0.73 13.82 -12.63
C ASP A 115 0.37 15.31 -12.64
N GLU A 116 0.97 16.09 -13.53
CA GLU A 116 0.75 17.53 -13.65
C GLU A 116 -0.68 17.89 -14.10
N GLY A 117 -1.35 17.01 -14.84
CA GLY A 117 -2.75 17.19 -15.25
C GLY A 117 -3.69 17.01 -14.07
N ASP A 118 -3.44 15.99 -13.24
CA ASP A 118 -4.17 15.74 -12.01
C ASP A 118 -4.03 16.93 -11.04
N VAL A 119 -2.80 17.44 -10.86
CA VAL A 119 -2.55 18.61 -10.01
C VAL A 119 -3.34 19.82 -10.49
N THR A 120 -3.34 20.08 -11.79
CA THR A 120 -4.11 21.21 -12.36
C THR A 120 -5.60 21.09 -12.04
N THR A 121 -6.14 19.87 -12.13
CA THR A 121 -7.56 19.60 -11.89
C THR A 121 -7.93 19.69 -10.39
N LEU A 122 -7.06 19.22 -9.51
CA LEU A 122 -7.34 19.09 -8.07
C LEU A 122 -6.87 20.30 -7.25
N ALA A 123 -6.07 21.21 -7.81
CA ALA A 123 -5.53 22.37 -7.10
C ALA A 123 -6.59 23.29 -6.43
N PRO A 124 -7.82 23.45 -6.96
CA PRO A 124 -8.85 24.21 -6.26
C PRO A 124 -9.37 23.55 -4.97
N TYR A 125 -9.15 22.26 -4.78
CA TYR A 125 -9.76 21.44 -3.73
C TYR A 125 -8.75 20.91 -2.70
N ALA A 126 -7.46 20.92 -3.01
CA ALA A 126 -6.38 20.44 -2.15
C ALA A 126 -5.31 21.52 -1.91
N ASP A 127 -4.61 21.44 -0.80
CA ASP A 127 -3.62 22.43 -0.38
C ASP A 127 -2.19 22.04 -0.76
N ALA A 128 -1.91 20.75 -0.93
CA ALA A 128 -0.59 20.25 -1.30
C ALA A 128 -0.68 18.89 -2.00
N PHE A 129 0.36 18.56 -2.76
CA PHE A 129 0.43 17.35 -3.58
C PHE A 129 1.73 16.61 -3.34
N GLY A 130 1.64 15.29 -3.15
CA GLY A 130 2.77 14.36 -3.17
C GLY A 130 2.84 13.70 -4.54
N ILE A 131 3.88 14.03 -5.32
CA ILE A 131 4.07 13.49 -6.66
C ILE A 131 5.35 12.66 -6.64
N GLY A 132 5.27 11.45 -7.15
CA GLY A 132 6.38 10.50 -7.20
C GLY A 132 6.92 10.31 -8.61
N GLU A 133 6.85 9.09 -9.09
CA GLU A 133 7.44 8.64 -10.36
C GLU A 133 6.99 9.47 -11.56
N ARG A 134 5.74 9.87 -11.62
CA ARG A 134 5.16 10.57 -12.75
C ARG A 134 5.72 11.98 -13.02
N ILE A 135 6.43 12.56 -12.05
CA ILE A 135 7.15 13.84 -12.29
C ILE A 135 8.50 13.64 -12.96
N THR A 136 9.05 12.42 -12.89
CA THR A 136 10.40 12.10 -13.39
C THR A 136 10.39 11.22 -14.63
N CYS A 137 9.27 10.53 -14.89
CA CYS A 137 9.13 9.61 -16.01
C CYS A 137 8.09 10.12 -16.98
N SER A 138 8.44 10.16 -18.27
CA SER A 138 7.49 10.41 -19.36
C SER A 138 6.46 9.28 -19.43
N PRO A 139 5.19 9.55 -19.79
CA PRO A 139 4.14 8.53 -19.91
C PRO A 139 4.49 7.37 -20.85
N ASP A 140 5.35 7.62 -21.84
CA ASP A 140 5.84 6.65 -22.82
C ASP A 140 7.23 6.07 -22.47
N ALA A 141 7.83 6.48 -21.36
CA ALA A 141 9.11 5.94 -20.92
C ALA A 141 8.96 4.48 -20.46
N PRO A 142 9.98 3.64 -20.63
CA PRO A 142 10.00 2.33 -20.01
C PRO A 142 9.87 2.47 -18.47
N VAL A 143 8.78 1.95 -17.94
CA VAL A 143 8.53 1.99 -16.49
C VAL A 143 9.45 1.01 -15.80
N GLY A 144 10.12 1.45 -14.75
CA GLY A 144 10.86 0.57 -13.85
C GLY A 144 9.91 -0.41 -13.15
N ILE A 145 10.43 -1.57 -12.74
CA ILE A 145 9.66 -2.52 -11.93
C ILE A 145 9.42 -1.87 -10.56
N GLY A 146 8.16 -1.54 -10.29
CA GLY A 146 7.75 -1.03 -8.98
C GLY A 146 7.78 -2.16 -7.94
N ALA A 147 8.54 -1.97 -6.86
CA ALA A 147 8.53 -2.86 -5.71
C ALA A 147 8.05 -2.10 -4.47
N VAL A 148 7.01 -2.62 -3.82
CA VAL A 148 6.45 -2.03 -2.60
C VAL A 148 6.31 -3.10 -1.53
N ALA A 149 6.90 -2.85 -0.37
CA ALA A 149 6.68 -3.69 0.81
C ALA A 149 5.32 -3.36 1.44
N LYS A 150 4.58 -4.40 1.80
CA LYS A 150 3.29 -4.30 2.47
C LYS A 150 3.31 -5.09 3.77
N LEU A 151 2.82 -4.49 4.86
CA LEU A 151 2.68 -5.19 6.13
C LEU A 151 1.47 -6.13 6.05
N THR A 152 1.68 -7.40 6.30
CA THR A 152 0.63 -8.43 6.31
C THR A 152 0.44 -9.08 7.68
N VAL A 153 1.50 -9.06 8.50
CA VAL A 153 1.46 -9.45 9.92
C VAL A 153 2.34 -8.47 10.70
N ASN A 154 1.83 -7.89 11.77
CA ASN A 154 2.59 -6.95 12.59
C ASN A 154 3.43 -7.62 13.69
N GLY A 155 4.21 -6.83 14.43
CA GLY A 155 5.08 -7.32 15.51
C GLY A 155 4.35 -7.96 16.70
N TYR A 156 3.02 -7.87 16.78
CA TYR A 156 2.18 -8.55 17.78
C TYR A 156 1.56 -9.85 17.25
N GLY A 157 1.97 -10.30 16.06
CA GLY A 157 1.39 -11.46 15.41
C GLY A 157 -0.02 -11.25 14.86
N VAL A 158 -0.48 -10.00 14.80
CA VAL A 158 -1.80 -9.67 14.25
C VAL A 158 -1.70 -9.55 12.74
N SER A 159 -2.55 -10.31 12.05
CA SER A 159 -2.74 -10.19 10.60
C SER A 159 -3.32 -8.81 10.27
N THR A 160 -2.73 -8.11 9.29
CA THR A 160 -3.13 -6.77 8.91
C THR A 160 -3.50 -6.70 7.42
N MET A 161 -4.40 -5.79 7.07
CA MET A 161 -4.84 -5.58 5.70
C MET A 161 -5.12 -4.10 5.46
N LYS A 162 -4.53 -3.51 4.41
CA LYS A 162 -4.99 -2.22 3.90
C LYS A 162 -6.31 -2.42 3.17
N ILE A 163 -7.35 -1.73 3.64
CA ILE A 163 -8.66 -1.69 2.99
C ILE A 163 -8.68 -0.44 2.11
N ALA A 164 -8.53 -0.61 0.79
CA ALA A 164 -8.57 0.50 -0.15
C ALA A 164 -9.78 0.35 -1.08
N GLY A 165 -10.46 1.45 -1.31
CA GLY A 165 -11.55 1.49 -2.30
C GLY A 165 -11.06 1.47 -3.75
N THR A 166 -9.77 1.78 -4.00
CA THR A 166 -9.17 1.73 -5.34
C THR A 166 -8.64 0.32 -5.63
N SER A 167 -9.01 -0.23 -6.77
CA SER A 167 -8.47 -1.49 -7.27
C SER A 167 -6.93 -1.45 -7.31
N GLY A 168 -6.29 -2.50 -6.81
CA GLY A 168 -4.83 -2.66 -6.80
C GLY A 168 -4.09 -2.07 -5.61
N LYS A 169 -4.72 -1.25 -4.76
CA LYS A 169 -4.10 -0.72 -3.53
C LYS A 169 -4.44 -1.50 -2.26
N ALA A 170 -5.46 -2.34 -2.28
CA ALA A 170 -5.77 -3.25 -1.18
C ALA A 170 -4.66 -4.30 -1.02
N THR A 171 -4.42 -4.75 0.21
CA THR A 171 -3.47 -5.83 0.50
C THR A 171 -4.20 -7.05 1.03
N LEU A 172 -3.57 -8.21 0.90
CA LEU A 172 -4.09 -9.44 1.50
C LEU A 172 -3.50 -9.62 2.90
N PRO A 173 -4.28 -10.12 3.86
CA PRO A 173 -3.82 -10.30 5.23
C PRO A 173 -3.03 -11.60 5.41
N GLY A 174 -2.14 -11.62 6.39
CA GLY A 174 -1.39 -12.81 6.81
C GLY A 174 -0.16 -13.11 5.97
N ALA A 175 0.63 -14.06 6.44
CA ALA A 175 1.76 -14.58 5.67
C ALA A 175 1.23 -15.43 4.50
N LEU A 176 1.60 -15.09 3.28
CA LEU A 176 1.06 -15.70 2.07
C LEU A 176 2.07 -16.66 1.44
N ILE A 177 1.55 -17.75 0.88
CA ILE A 177 2.26 -18.66 0.00
C ILE A 177 1.62 -18.62 -1.37
N ALA A 178 2.44 -18.50 -2.41
CA ALA A 178 2.01 -18.57 -3.79
C ALA A 178 2.49 -19.88 -4.40
N THR A 179 1.60 -20.65 -5.00
CA THR A 179 1.87 -21.96 -5.61
C THR A 179 1.32 -21.99 -7.03
N ARG A 180 2.14 -22.45 -7.98
CA ARG A 180 1.78 -22.60 -9.38
C ARG A 180 1.36 -24.02 -9.68
N TYR A 181 0.19 -24.16 -10.31
CA TYR A 181 -0.34 -25.38 -10.89
C TYR A 181 -0.32 -25.27 -12.43
N PRO A 182 -0.54 -26.35 -13.18
CA PRO A 182 -0.53 -26.29 -14.66
C PRO A 182 -1.52 -25.29 -15.24
N ASP A 183 -2.70 -25.11 -14.64
CA ASP A 183 -3.83 -24.32 -15.14
C ASP A 183 -4.15 -23.04 -14.34
N HIS A 184 -3.64 -22.93 -13.12
CA HIS A 184 -3.91 -21.78 -12.24
C HIS A 184 -2.74 -21.50 -11.28
N ASP A 185 -2.75 -20.34 -10.66
CA ASP A 185 -1.93 -20.00 -9.50
C ASP A 185 -2.81 -19.96 -8.24
N ARG A 186 -2.31 -20.43 -7.10
CA ARG A 186 -3.02 -20.44 -5.83
C ARG A 186 -2.30 -19.58 -4.79
N LEU A 187 -3.06 -18.76 -4.07
CA LEU A 187 -2.63 -18.06 -2.86
C LEU A 187 -3.23 -18.75 -1.62
N SER A 188 -2.38 -19.05 -0.66
CA SER A 188 -2.76 -19.66 0.62
C SER A 188 -2.10 -18.89 1.76
N LEU A 189 -2.64 -19.05 2.97
CA LEU A 189 -1.93 -18.63 4.18
C LEU A 189 -0.81 -19.61 4.50
N ASP A 190 0.25 -19.11 5.10
CA ASP A 190 1.33 -19.97 5.64
C ASP A 190 0.75 -20.92 6.69
N GLY A 191 1.19 -22.19 6.63
CA GLY A 191 0.68 -23.27 7.47
C GLY A 191 -0.58 -23.99 6.94
N GLU A 192 -1.20 -23.51 5.85
CA GLU A 192 -2.28 -24.27 5.20
C GLU A 192 -1.72 -25.45 4.38
N SER A 193 -2.53 -26.51 4.27
CA SER A 193 -2.21 -27.63 3.39
C SER A 193 -2.22 -27.20 1.93
N ILE A 194 -1.11 -27.45 1.23
CA ILE A 194 -0.97 -27.18 -0.20
C ILE A 194 -1.30 -28.46 -0.95
N PRO A 195 -2.29 -28.46 -1.86
CA PRO A 195 -2.59 -29.63 -2.69
C PRO A 195 -1.39 -30.07 -3.51
N ASP A 196 -1.31 -31.39 -3.76
CA ASP A 196 -0.23 -31.98 -4.55
C ASP A 196 -0.18 -31.44 -6.00
N GLY A 197 0.99 -31.52 -6.61
CA GLY A 197 1.21 -31.12 -8.01
C GLY A 197 1.50 -29.64 -8.23
N GLY A 198 1.52 -28.84 -7.16
CA GLY A 198 1.89 -27.44 -7.24
C GLY A 198 3.39 -27.19 -7.06
N ARG A 199 3.91 -26.16 -7.71
CA ARG A 199 5.28 -25.67 -7.56
C ARG A 199 5.27 -24.35 -6.76
N PRO A 200 6.01 -24.26 -5.64
CA PRO A 200 6.16 -23.00 -4.91
C PRO A 200 6.73 -21.89 -5.81
N LEU A 201 6.19 -20.67 -5.69
CA LEU A 201 6.69 -19.49 -6.39
C LEU A 201 7.57 -18.60 -5.52
N LEU A 202 7.49 -18.77 -4.20
CA LEU A 202 8.32 -18.03 -3.25
C LEU A 202 9.55 -18.85 -2.90
N GLU A 203 10.71 -18.21 -2.97
CA GLU A 203 11.99 -18.76 -2.58
C GLU A 203 12.60 -17.89 -1.48
N GLU A 204 13.23 -18.51 -0.49
CA GLU A 204 13.86 -17.79 0.61
C GLU A 204 15.17 -17.16 0.14
N VAL A 205 15.24 -15.82 0.19
CA VAL A 205 16.42 -15.03 -0.20
C VAL A 205 17.30 -14.71 1.00
N TRP A 206 16.70 -14.57 2.18
CA TRP A 206 17.38 -14.29 3.44
C TRP A 206 16.86 -15.19 4.55
N ARG A 207 17.74 -15.65 5.40
CA ARG A 207 17.40 -16.42 6.60
C ARG A 207 18.07 -15.77 7.82
N GLY A 208 17.26 -15.09 8.63
CA GLY A 208 17.75 -14.28 9.73
C GLY A 208 18.63 -13.13 9.23
N ASP A 209 19.89 -13.13 9.60
CA ASP A 209 20.89 -12.12 9.22
C ASP A 209 21.75 -12.52 7.99
N ARG A 210 21.47 -13.67 7.36
CA ARG A 210 22.29 -14.22 6.29
C ARG A 210 21.53 -14.34 4.97
N PRO A 211 22.16 -13.92 3.85
CA PRO A 211 21.63 -14.21 2.54
C PRO A 211 21.68 -15.71 2.25
N THR A 212 20.73 -16.20 1.46
CA THR A 212 20.79 -17.55 0.88
C THR A 212 21.57 -17.49 -0.43
N ALA A 213 21.90 -18.67 -0.99
CA ALA A 213 22.57 -18.75 -2.30
C ALA A 213 21.78 -18.03 -3.43
N LEU A 214 20.49 -17.82 -3.23
CA LEU A 214 19.63 -17.09 -4.16
C LEU A 214 19.96 -15.59 -4.24
N ALA A 215 20.41 -14.99 -3.12
CA ALA A 215 20.80 -13.59 -3.07
C ALA A 215 22.09 -13.30 -3.86
N ASP A 216 22.90 -14.32 -4.09
CA ASP A 216 24.17 -14.23 -4.82
C ASP A 216 24.03 -14.46 -6.34
N ARG A 217 22.80 -14.64 -6.83
CA ARG A 217 22.57 -14.81 -8.28
C ARG A 217 23.06 -13.60 -9.07
N SER A 218 23.84 -13.87 -10.09
CA SER A 218 24.28 -12.84 -11.01
C SER A 218 23.14 -12.30 -11.90
N VAL A 219 23.36 -11.17 -12.54
CA VAL A 219 22.42 -10.64 -13.53
C VAL A 219 22.23 -11.62 -14.71
N HIS A 220 23.25 -12.40 -15.03
CA HIS A 220 23.17 -13.42 -16.08
C HIS A 220 22.26 -14.57 -15.68
N ASP A 221 22.37 -15.08 -14.44
CA ASP A 221 21.49 -16.13 -13.92
C ASP A 221 20.04 -15.64 -13.86
N ALA A 222 19.83 -14.38 -13.44
CA ALA A 222 18.51 -13.77 -13.43
C ALA A 222 17.91 -13.66 -14.84
N ARG A 223 18.73 -13.37 -15.86
CA ARG A 223 18.31 -13.31 -17.26
C ARG A 223 17.90 -14.70 -17.78
N GLU A 224 18.69 -15.73 -17.48
CA GLU A 224 18.40 -17.13 -17.85
C GLU A 224 17.11 -17.60 -17.16
N PHE A 225 17.00 -17.37 -15.86
CA PHE A 225 15.79 -17.68 -15.09
C PHE A 225 14.55 -17.02 -15.71
N ARG A 226 14.65 -15.71 -16.06
CA ARG A 226 13.58 -14.99 -16.75
C ARG A 226 13.21 -15.65 -18.09
N ALA A 227 14.18 -16.04 -18.88
CA ALA A 227 13.94 -16.68 -20.19
C ALA A 227 13.18 -18.00 -20.01
N CYS A 228 13.59 -18.84 -19.06
CA CYS A 228 12.90 -20.08 -18.72
C CYS A 228 11.48 -19.83 -18.21
N ALA A 229 11.31 -18.89 -17.28
CA ALA A 229 10.00 -18.55 -16.72
C ALA A 229 9.03 -18.00 -17.78
N LEU A 230 9.53 -17.19 -18.73
CA LEU A 230 8.71 -16.71 -19.85
C LEU A 230 8.32 -17.85 -20.82
N ALA A 231 9.17 -18.88 -20.99
CA ALA A 231 8.86 -20.02 -21.83
C ALA A 231 7.72 -20.88 -21.27
N GLU A 232 7.48 -20.85 -19.97
CA GLU A 232 6.36 -21.53 -19.31
C GLU A 232 5.01 -20.81 -19.51
N LEU A 233 5.03 -19.54 -19.94
CA LEU A 233 3.82 -18.76 -20.13
C LEU A 233 3.13 -19.09 -21.48
N PRO A 234 1.80 -19.04 -21.55
CA PRO A 234 1.07 -19.17 -22.82
C PRO A 234 1.57 -18.18 -23.88
N ASP A 235 1.53 -18.57 -25.16
CA ASP A 235 2.04 -17.74 -26.26
C ASP A 235 1.41 -16.34 -26.32
N LEU A 236 0.15 -16.24 -25.96
CA LEU A 236 -0.56 -14.96 -25.90
C LEU A 236 0.10 -13.99 -24.90
N VAL A 237 0.47 -14.49 -23.71
CA VAL A 237 1.13 -13.67 -22.67
C VAL A 237 2.52 -13.25 -23.13
N ARG A 238 3.26 -14.15 -23.80
CA ARG A 238 4.62 -13.86 -24.29
C ARG A 238 4.66 -12.78 -25.37
N ARG A 239 3.60 -12.63 -26.16
CA ARG A 239 3.53 -11.70 -27.28
C ARG A 239 2.97 -10.32 -26.93
N THR A 240 2.30 -10.20 -25.79
CA THR A 240 1.67 -8.94 -25.36
C THR A 240 2.59 -8.21 -24.38
N PHE A 241 3.46 -7.34 -24.90
CA PHE A 241 4.30 -6.47 -24.07
C PHE A 241 4.24 -5.05 -24.63
N PRO A 242 3.90 -4.01 -23.82
CA PRO A 242 3.53 -4.05 -22.40
C PRO A 242 2.16 -4.69 -22.16
N LEU A 243 2.04 -5.40 -21.06
CA LEU A 243 0.81 -6.04 -20.61
C LEU A 243 -0.20 -4.98 -20.13
N GLU A 244 -1.05 -4.51 -21.02
CA GLU A 244 -2.23 -3.70 -20.65
C GLU A 244 -3.37 -4.57 -20.08
N ALA A 245 -3.40 -5.86 -20.42
CA ALA A 245 -4.35 -6.79 -19.84
C ALA A 245 -3.83 -7.32 -18.50
N SER A 246 -4.67 -7.33 -17.48
CA SER A 246 -4.33 -7.97 -16.21
C SER A 246 -3.96 -9.44 -16.46
N VAL A 247 -2.75 -9.84 -16.03
CA VAL A 247 -2.28 -11.23 -16.13
C VAL A 247 -3.27 -12.21 -15.50
N GLY A 248 -4.06 -11.75 -14.51
CA GLY A 248 -5.12 -12.52 -13.88
C GLY A 248 -6.25 -12.97 -14.82
N SER A 249 -6.47 -12.30 -15.96
CA SER A 249 -7.44 -12.77 -16.97
C SER A 249 -6.89 -13.91 -17.84
N LEU A 250 -5.57 -14.08 -17.87
CA LEU A 250 -4.89 -15.07 -18.70
C LEU A 250 -4.50 -16.33 -17.93
N ARG A 251 -4.41 -16.22 -16.59
CA ARG A 251 -4.15 -17.33 -15.69
C ARG A 251 -4.99 -17.14 -14.43
N PRO A 252 -5.95 -18.05 -14.14
CA PRO A 252 -6.79 -17.94 -12.97
C PRO A 252 -5.96 -17.89 -11.67
N LEU A 253 -6.35 -17.01 -10.75
CA LEU A 253 -5.81 -16.93 -9.41
C LEU A 253 -6.86 -17.47 -8.44
N VAL A 254 -6.52 -18.51 -7.69
CA VAL A 254 -7.41 -19.17 -6.71
C VAL A 254 -6.92 -18.82 -5.30
N ALA A 255 -7.81 -18.31 -4.47
CA ALA A 255 -7.52 -18.13 -3.04
C ALA A 255 -7.94 -19.36 -2.25
N SER A 256 -7.17 -19.73 -1.22
CA SER A 256 -7.55 -20.77 -0.28
C SER A 256 -8.75 -20.34 0.58
N ASP A 257 -9.48 -21.29 1.13
CA ASP A 257 -10.63 -21.02 2.01
C ASP A 257 -10.20 -20.22 3.25
N GLY A 258 -9.04 -20.54 3.83
CA GLY A 258 -8.49 -19.80 4.96
C GLY A 258 -8.15 -18.35 4.60
N LEU A 259 -7.56 -18.10 3.43
CA LEU A 259 -7.30 -16.75 2.96
C LEU A 259 -8.61 -15.96 2.73
N VAL A 260 -9.61 -16.60 2.13
CA VAL A 260 -10.95 -15.98 1.93
C VAL A 260 -11.58 -15.62 3.28
N ALA A 261 -11.51 -16.52 4.26
CA ALA A 261 -12.02 -16.28 5.60
C ALA A 261 -11.28 -15.11 6.30
N ALA A 262 -9.94 -15.05 6.18
CA ALA A 262 -9.15 -13.96 6.74
C ALA A 262 -9.51 -12.61 6.13
N VAL A 263 -9.69 -12.53 4.81
CA VAL A 263 -10.14 -11.31 4.13
C VAL A 263 -11.52 -10.87 4.61
N ARG A 264 -12.48 -11.80 4.70
CA ARG A 264 -13.84 -11.51 5.21
C ARG A 264 -13.82 -10.95 6.62
N ALA A 265 -13.01 -11.53 7.50
CA ALA A 265 -12.86 -11.05 8.87
C ALA A 265 -12.37 -9.59 8.92
N HIS A 266 -11.44 -9.21 8.05
CA HIS A 266 -10.94 -7.84 7.96
C HIS A 266 -11.96 -6.85 7.40
N LEU A 267 -12.83 -7.30 6.51
CA LEU A 267 -13.89 -6.46 5.92
C LEU A 267 -15.12 -6.34 6.81
N GLY A 268 -15.18 -7.03 7.95
CA GLY A 268 -16.35 -7.04 8.83
C GLY A 268 -17.57 -7.77 8.25
N ALA A 269 -17.37 -8.54 7.17
CA ALA A 269 -18.41 -9.35 6.59
C ALA A 269 -18.61 -10.60 7.47
N SER A 270 -19.73 -10.67 8.17
CA SER A 270 -20.19 -11.89 8.83
C SER A 270 -20.36 -12.99 7.79
N SER A 271 -19.87 -14.18 8.09
CA SER A 271 -20.03 -15.41 7.32
C SER A 271 -21.49 -15.77 7.11
#